data_e7e4a92eea41690524b7171e1e20011a
#
_entry.id   e7e4a92eea41690524b7171e1e20011a
#
_cell.length_a   1.000
_cell.length_b   1.000
_cell.length_c   1.000
_cell.angle_alpha   90.00
_cell.angle_beta   90.00
_cell.angle_gamma   90.00
#
_symmetry.space_group_name_H-M   'P 1'
#
loop_
_entity.id
_entity.type
_entity.pdbx_description
1 polymer ?
#
loop_
_entity_poly.entity_id
_entity_poly.type
_entity_poly.pdbx_seq_one_letter_code
_entity_poly.pdbx_strand_id
1 'polypeptide(L)'
;MLFRSKIYGPKGIGALYVRRRDPQVRLEPLIDGGGHERGLRSGTVAVPLVVGLGLAVELAVRERPEEALRILEYRERLHEGIARRVPAIRLNGPPGDRLPGNLNLSFADVDGEALMMAMRDVAVSSGSACSSASPEPSHVLLAMGLDEDVARASLRFGLGRFTTAEEIDFAIEAVAAAVARLRKKSVAWTTQDGA
;
A
#
# COMPACT_ATOMS: atom_id res chain seq x y z
N MET A 1 -9.70 -14.10 1.14
CA MET A 1 -10.44 -13.12 1.94
C MET A 1 -10.49 -11.80 1.19
N LEU A 2 -11.65 -11.14 1.11
CA LEU A 2 -11.82 -9.87 0.39
C LEU A 2 -12.00 -8.74 1.40
N PHE A 3 -11.08 -7.78 1.37
CA PHE A 3 -11.14 -6.58 2.21
C PHE A 3 -11.84 -5.45 1.47
N ARG A 4 -12.96 -4.98 2.00
CA ARG A 4 -13.78 -3.89 1.44
C ARG A 4 -13.02 -2.59 1.17
N SER A 5 -12.05 -2.26 2.02
CA SER A 5 -11.29 -1.00 1.93
C SER A 5 -10.39 -0.91 0.69
N LYS A 6 -10.09 -2.02 0.04
CA LYS A 6 -9.30 -2.05 -1.20
C LYS A 6 -10.14 -1.99 -2.46
N ILE A 7 -11.46 -2.09 -2.34
CA ILE A 7 -12.43 -2.03 -3.45
C ILE A 7 -13.54 -1.00 -3.20
N TYR A 8 -13.29 -0.06 -2.28
CA TYR A 8 -14.22 1.04 -1.94
C TYR A 8 -15.60 0.58 -1.42
N GLY A 9 -15.69 -0.61 -0.84
CA GLY A 9 -16.90 -1.14 -0.22
C GLY A 9 -17.21 -0.52 1.15
N PRO A 10 -18.46 -0.66 1.65
CA PRO A 10 -18.88 -0.07 2.92
C PRO A 10 -18.13 -0.69 4.11
N LYS A 11 -17.91 0.11 5.15
CA LYS A 11 -17.28 -0.35 6.40
C LYS A 11 -18.19 -1.32 7.15
N GLY A 12 -17.62 -2.33 7.80
CA GLY A 12 -18.36 -3.30 8.63
C GLY A 12 -18.71 -4.61 7.93
N ILE A 13 -18.32 -4.81 6.68
CA ILE A 13 -18.55 -6.05 5.93
C ILE A 13 -17.26 -6.58 5.29
N GLY A 14 -17.22 -7.88 5.05
CA GLY A 14 -16.18 -8.56 4.31
C GLY A 14 -16.70 -9.89 3.77
N ALA A 15 -15.95 -10.54 2.89
CA ALA A 15 -16.28 -11.85 2.35
C ALA A 15 -15.08 -12.79 2.46
N LEU A 16 -15.37 -14.06 2.73
CA LEU A 16 -14.38 -15.13 2.80
C LEU A 16 -14.82 -16.26 1.85
N TYR A 17 -13.97 -16.55 0.87
CA TYR A 17 -14.13 -17.75 0.05
C TYR A 17 -13.51 -18.94 0.74
N VAL A 18 -14.27 -20.02 0.90
CA VAL A 18 -13.83 -21.29 1.49
C VAL A 18 -13.97 -22.37 0.45
N ARG A 19 -12.85 -22.98 0.05
CA ARG A 19 -12.84 -24.11 -0.88
C ARG A 19 -13.49 -25.33 -0.23
N ARG A 20 -14.40 -25.99 -0.95
CA ARG A 20 -15.13 -27.16 -0.48
C ARG A 20 -14.67 -28.48 -1.08
N ARG A 21 -13.84 -28.45 -2.14
CA ARG A 21 -13.31 -29.61 -2.84
C ARG A 21 -11.82 -29.42 -3.13
N ASP A 22 -11.06 -30.46 -3.11
CA ASP A 22 -9.72 -30.70 -3.61
C ASP A 22 -8.65 -29.61 -3.27
N PRO A 23 -8.18 -29.51 -2.07
CA PRO A 23 -8.61 -30.15 -0.83
C PRO A 23 -9.80 -29.42 -0.18
N GLN A 24 -10.60 -30.15 0.59
CA GLN A 24 -11.67 -29.54 1.37
C GLN A 24 -11.07 -28.78 2.56
N VAL A 25 -11.33 -27.46 2.61
CA VAL A 25 -11.00 -26.64 3.78
C VAL A 25 -12.16 -26.66 4.77
N ARG A 26 -11.88 -26.97 6.02
CA ARG A 26 -12.83 -26.91 7.14
C ARG A 26 -12.47 -25.73 8.02
N LEU A 27 -13.49 -24.97 8.41
CA LEU A 27 -13.35 -23.86 9.36
C LEU A 27 -14.20 -24.17 10.59
N GLU A 28 -13.69 -23.81 11.74
CA GLU A 28 -14.46 -23.77 12.98
C GLU A 28 -15.09 -22.40 13.15
N PRO A 29 -16.40 -22.32 13.51
CA PRO A 29 -17.06 -21.07 13.82
C PRO A 29 -16.37 -20.37 15.00
N LEU A 30 -16.19 -19.06 14.91
CA LEU A 30 -15.72 -18.24 16.03
C LEU A 30 -16.88 -17.61 16.82
N ILE A 31 -18.10 -17.62 16.25
CA ILE A 31 -19.30 -17.03 16.84
C ILE A 31 -20.42 -18.04 16.73
N ASP A 32 -20.83 -18.58 17.87
CA ASP A 32 -21.96 -19.48 17.97
C ASP A 32 -23.30 -18.73 17.95
N GLY A 33 -24.40 -19.44 17.61
CA GLY A 33 -25.74 -18.89 17.61
C GLY A 33 -26.63 -19.46 16.51
N GLY A 34 -27.44 -18.63 15.87
CA GLY A 34 -28.55 -18.98 14.97
C GLY A 34 -28.18 -19.65 13.63
N GLY A 35 -26.99 -20.17 13.44
CA GLY A 35 -26.63 -20.97 12.26
C GLY A 35 -26.52 -20.22 10.94
N HIS A 36 -26.46 -18.89 10.94
CA HIS A 36 -26.27 -18.08 9.72
C HIS A 36 -24.95 -18.43 9.01
N GLU A 37 -24.87 -18.10 7.74
CA GLU A 37 -23.71 -18.43 6.88
C GLU A 37 -23.35 -19.93 6.93
N ARG A 38 -24.37 -20.79 6.94
CA ARG A 38 -24.22 -22.27 7.04
C ARG A 38 -23.53 -22.72 8.33
N GLY A 39 -23.77 -22.03 9.41
CA GLY A 39 -23.16 -22.28 10.71
C GLY A 39 -21.75 -21.72 10.89
N LEU A 40 -21.15 -21.10 9.88
CA LEU A 40 -19.78 -20.61 9.97
C LEU A 40 -19.67 -19.25 10.66
N ARG A 41 -20.73 -18.45 10.65
CA ARG A 41 -20.76 -17.14 11.30
C ARG A 41 -22.18 -16.79 11.68
N SER A 42 -22.51 -16.93 12.94
CA SER A 42 -23.82 -16.58 13.48
C SER A 42 -24.00 -15.07 13.63
N GLY A 43 -25.25 -14.63 13.67
CA GLY A 43 -25.67 -13.23 13.75
C GLY A 43 -26.39 -12.75 12.48
N THR A 44 -27.43 -11.95 12.68
CA THR A 44 -28.20 -11.39 11.57
C THR A 44 -27.29 -10.65 10.61
N VAL A 45 -27.49 -10.89 9.31
CA VAL A 45 -26.69 -10.27 8.25
C VAL A 45 -27.11 -8.80 8.08
N ALA A 46 -26.11 -7.91 8.04
CA ALA A 46 -26.33 -6.49 7.74
C ALA A 46 -26.59 -6.30 6.24
N VAL A 47 -27.83 -6.52 5.80
CA VAL A 47 -28.23 -6.54 4.38
C VAL A 47 -27.74 -5.33 3.58
N PRO A 48 -27.86 -4.07 4.04
CA PRO A 48 -27.35 -2.90 3.29
C PRO A 48 -25.84 -2.98 3.02
N LEU A 49 -25.08 -3.50 3.97
CA LEU A 49 -23.61 -3.63 3.82
C LEU A 49 -23.24 -4.73 2.85
N VAL A 50 -24.00 -5.84 2.85
CA VAL A 50 -23.78 -6.95 1.89
C VAL A 50 -24.08 -6.47 0.46
N VAL A 51 -25.21 -5.78 0.26
CA VAL A 51 -25.58 -5.20 -1.05
C VAL A 51 -24.51 -4.21 -1.51
N GLY A 52 -24.07 -3.30 -0.64
CA GLY A 52 -23.01 -2.35 -0.96
C GLY A 52 -21.66 -3.00 -1.28
N LEU A 53 -21.31 -4.10 -0.59
CA LEU A 53 -20.11 -4.87 -0.93
C LEU A 53 -20.27 -5.55 -2.30
N GLY A 54 -21.42 -6.13 -2.60
CA GLY A 54 -21.72 -6.74 -3.90
C GLY A 54 -21.55 -5.74 -5.04
N LEU A 55 -22.13 -4.56 -4.91
CA LEU A 55 -22.00 -3.47 -5.89
C LEU A 55 -20.52 -3.03 -6.04
N ALA A 56 -19.79 -2.89 -4.93
CA ALA A 56 -18.38 -2.52 -4.99
C ALA A 56 -17.52 -3.56 -5.73
N VAL A 57 -17.82 -4.85 -5.56
CA VAL A 57 -17.16 -5.94 -6.32
C VAL A 57 -17.50 -5.87 -7.80
N GLU A 58 -18.79 -5.68 -8.14
CA GLU A 58 -19.24 -5.54 -9.53
C GLU A 58 -18.53 -4.39 -10.24
N LEU A 59 -18.52 -3.21 -9.62
CA LEU A 59 -17.83 -2.03 -10.14
C LEU A 59 -16.33 -2.30 -10.31
N ALA A 60 -15.69 -2.89 -9.30
CA ALA A 60 -14.26 -3.21 -9.35
C ALA A 60 -13.91 -4.18 -10.49
N VAL A 61 -14.75 -5.18 -10.76
CA VAL A 61 -14.53 -6.12 -11.87
C VAL A 61 -14.74 -5.45 -13.21
N ARG A 62 -15.80 -4.66 -13.36
CA ARG A 62 -16.15 -3.95 -14.60
C ARG A 62 -15.10 -2.93 -15.02
N GLU A 63 -14.64 -2.13 -14.07
CA GLU A 63 -13.75 -0.99 -14.34
C GLU A 63 -12.26 -1.36 -14.30
N ARG A 64 -11.93 -2.55 -13.76
CA ARG A 64 -10.55 -2.99 -13.59
C ARG A 64 -9.64 -2.86 -14.83
N PRO A 65 -10.06 -3.23 -16.05
CA PRO A 65 -9.15 -3.18 -17.21
C PRO A 65 -8.63 -1.77 -17.49
N GLU A 66 -9.52 -0.78 -17.52
CA GLU A 66 -9.18 0.62 -17.79
C GLU A 66 -8.48 1.27 -16.58
N GLU A 67 -9.02 1.03 -15.38
CA GLU A 67 -8.45 1.52 -14.14
C GLU A 67 -7.00 1.03 -13.94
N ALA A 68 -6.72 -0.25 -14.21
CA ALA A 68 -5.39 -0.83 -14.06
C ALA A 68 -4.36 -0.19 -14.99
N LEU A 69 -4.72 0.10 -16.24
CA LEU A 69 -3.84 0.77 -17.21
C LEU A 69 -3.52 2.20 -16.77
N ARG A 70 -4.54 2.97 -16.41
CA ARG A 70 -4.37 4.35 -15.94
C ARG A 70 -3.53 4.43 -14.65
N ILE A 71 -3.79 3.55 -13.70
CA ILE A 71 -3.03 3.51 -12.43
C ILE A 71 -1.59 3.07 -12.70
N LEU A 72 -1.36 2.15 -13.63
CA LEU A 72 -0.01 1.76 -14.04
C LEU A 72 0.77 2.95 -14.61
N GLU A 73 0.16 3.72 -15.51
CA GLU A 73 0.76 4.93 -16.08
C GLU A 73 1.12 5.95 -14.99
N TYR A 74 0.22 6.18 -14.04
CA TYR A 74 0.47 7.08 -12.91
C TYR A 74 1.59 6.57 -11.99
N ARG A 75 1.67 5.26 -11.75
CA ARG A 75 2.77 4.67 -10.99
C ARG A 75 4.11 4.89 -11.66
N GLU A 76 4.20 4.64 -12.96
CA GLU A 76 5.44 4.84 -13.72
C GLU A 76 5.82 6.33 -13.73
N ARG A 77 4.88 7.23 -13.97
CA ARG A 77 5.10 8.68 -13.89
C ARG A 77 5.62 9.11 -12.53
N LEU A 78 5.03 8.59 -11.44
CA LEU A 78 5.48 8.86 -10.06
C LEU A 78 6.91 8.36 -9.84
N HIS A 79 7.17 7.09 -10.19
CA HIS A 79 8.49 6.48 -10.04
C HIS A 79 9.56 7.23 -10.82
N GLU A 80 9.38 7.46 -12.11
CA GLU A 80 10.33 8.16 -12.96
C GLU A 80 10.50 9.64 -12.53
N GLY A 81 9.39 10.29 -12.16
CA GLY A 81 9.42 11.67 -11.69
C GLY A 81 10.25 11.84 -10.43
N ILE A 82 10.14 10.91 -9.47
CA ILE A 82 10.97 10.86 -8.27
C ILE A 82 12.41 10.51 -8.64
N ALA A 83 12.65 9.48 -9.46
CA ALA A 83 13.99 9.03 -9.83
C ALA A 83 14.83 10.11 -10.52
N ARG A 84 14.19 10.95 -11.34
CA ARG A 84 14.87 12.08 -12.00
C ARG A 84 15.29 13.21 -11.05
N ARG A 85 14.63 13.37 -9.90
CA ARG A 85 14.85 14.46 -8.95
C ARG A 85 15.58 14.05 -7.68
N VAL A 86 15.51 12.78 -7.34
CA VAL A 86 16.05 12.24 -6.10
C VAL A 86 17.05 11.13 -6.44
N PRO A 87 18.35 11.39 -6.35
CA PRO A 87 19.37 10.35 -6.54
C PRO A 87 19.33 9.31 -5.41
N ALA A 88 19.97 8.17 -5.62
CA ALA A 88 20.11 7.09 -4.65
C ALA A 88 18.77 6.61 -4.06
N ILE A 89 17.77 6.39 -4.93
CA ILE A 89 16.55 5.66 -4.60
C ILE A 89 16.63 4.22 -5.11
N ARG A 90 15.91 3.33 -4.46
CA ARG A 90 15.79 1.93 -4.85
C ARG A 90 14.32 1.55 -4.95
N LEU A 91 13.94 0.95 -6.07
CA LEU A 91 12.64 0.29 -6.22
C LEU A 91 12.66 -1.06 -5.50
N ASN A 92 11.74 -1.28 -4.56
CA ASN A 92 11.62 -2.52 -3.84
C ASN A 92 10.64 -3.47 -4.55
N GLY A 93 11.07 -4.69 -4.77
CA GLY A 93 10.33 -5.71 -5.52
C GLY A 93 10.49 -5.63 -7.05
N PRO A 94 9.92 -6.60 -7.79
CA PRO A 94 10.08 -6.70 -9.23
C PRO A 94 9.43 -5.49 -9.95
N PRO A 95 10.04 -4.96 -11.01
CA PRO A 95 9.50 -3.78 -11.69
C PRO A 95 8.17 -4.03 -12.41
N GLY A 96 8.01 -5.19 -13.04
CA GLY A 96 6.82 -5.51 -13.83
C GLY A 96 5.75 -6.30 -13.07
N ASP A 97 6.16 -7.32 -12.34
CA ASP A 97 5.23 -8.25 -11.67
C ASP A 97 4.79 -7.70 -10.29
N ARG A 98 3.94 -6.68 -10.32
CA ARG A 98 3.36 -6.04 -9.12
C ARG A 98 1.96 -5.49 -9.40
N LEU A 99 1.23 -5.20 -8.35
CA LEU A 99 -0.06 -4.50 -8.48
C LEU A 99 0.14 -3.11 -9.11
N PRO A 100 -0.72 -2.70 -10.06
CA PRO A 100 -0.60 -1.42 -10.76
C PRO A 100 -0.43 -0.22 -9.82
N GLY A 101 -1.19 -0.17 -8.75
CA GLY A 101 -1.19 0.95 -7.78
C GLY A 101 -0.18 0.82 -6.63
N ASN A 102 0.79 -0.10 -6.68
CA ASN A 102 1.75 -0.28 -5.61
C ASN A 102 3.15 0.17 -6.05
N LEU A 103 3.66 1.22 -5.43
CA LEU A 103 5.04 1.67 -5.57
C LEU A 103 5.69 1.69 -4.17
N ASN A 104 6.79 0.96 -4.00
CA ASN A 104 7.58 0.99 -2.78
C ASN A 104 9.01 1.39 -3.11
N LEU A 105 9.49 2.47 -2.51
CA LEU A 105 10.80 3.06 -2.73
C LEU A 105 11.55 3.18 -1.41
N SER A 106 12.84 2.82 -1.41
CA SER A 106 13.79 3.16 -0.35
C SER A 106 14.59 4.40 -0.74
N PHE A 107 14.92 5.22 0.24
CA PHE A 107 15.66 6.47 0.06
C PHE A 107 16.96 6.41 0.87
N ALA A 108 18.10 6.36 0.21
CA ALA A 108 19.39 6.32 0.91
C ALA A 108 19.62 7.62 1.73
N ASP A 109 20.26 7.49 2.88
CA ASP A 109 20.65 8.58 3.76
C ASP A 109 19.49 9.47 4.25
N VAL A 110 18.30 8.87 4.37
CA VAL A 110 17.10 9.54 4.88
C VAL A 110 16.42 8.63 5.90
N ASP A 111 16.08 9.19 7.06
CA ASP A 111 15.21 8.52 8.00
C ASP A 111 13.77 8.47 7.48
N GLY A 112 13.18 7.28 7.41
CA GLY A 112 11.87 7.06 6.80
C GLY A 112 10.72 7.71 7.59
N GLU A 113 10.81 7.76 8.91
CA GLU A 113 9.82 8.42 9.75
C GLU A 113 9.88 9.94 9.58
N ALA A 114 11.09 10.50 9.58
CA ALA A 114 11.29 11.92 9.29
C ALA A 114 10.80 12.30 7.89
N LEU A 115 11.01 11.42 6.89
CA LEU A 115 10.52 11.63 5.53
C LEU A 115 8.98 11.62 5.48
N MET A 116 8.35 10.65 6.13
CA MET A 116 6.90 10.57 6.23
C MET A 116 6.31 11.82 6.91
N MET A 117 6.92 12.27 8.01
CA MET A 117 6.51 13.49 8.71
C MET A 117 6.73 14.77 7.90
N ALA A 118 7.73 14.75 7.01
CA ALA A 118 8.03 15.89 6.15
C ALA A 118 7.04 16.07 5.00
N MET A 119 6.28 15.02 4.66
CA MET A 119 5.30 14.99 3.56
C MET A 119 3.86 14.99 4.10
N ARG A 120 3.49 16.00 4.90
CA ARG A 120 2.19 16.06 5.59
C ARG A 120 0.98 16.03 4.65
N ASP A 121 1.17 16.52 3.42
CA ASP A 121 0.11 16.65 2.42
C ASP A 121 0.04 15.44 1.48
N VAL A 122 0.90 14.43 1.65
CA VAL A 122 0.91 13.19 0.86
C VAL A 122 0.70 12.00 1.78
N ALA A 123 -0.41 11.29 1.59
CA ALA A 123 -0.70 10.07 2.34
C ALA A 123 0.17 8.89 1.86
N VAL A 124 1.20 8.58 2.61
CA VAL A 124 2.09 7.43 2.40
C VAL A 124 2.06 6.48 3.58
N SER A 125 2.63 5.31 3.46
CA SER A 125 2.84 4.42 4.60
C SER A 125 4.28 3.90 4.63
N SER A 126 4.87 3.88 5.82
CA SER A 126 5.99 2.98 6.13
C SER A 126 5.47 1.55 6.11
N GLY A 127 6.29 0.56 5.79
CA GLY A 127 5.88 -0.80 5.45
C GLY A 127 4.80 -1.49 6.29
N SER A 128 4.55 -1.10 7.52
CA SER A 128 3.59 -1.75 8.43
C SER A 128 2.50 -0.78 8.91
N ALA A 129 1.48 -0.58 8.07
CA ALA A 129 0.32 0.26 8.44
C ALA A 129 -0.52 -0.29 9.63
N CYS A 130 -0.35 -1.55 10.00
CA CYS A 130 -1.08 -2.19 11.11
C CYS A 130 -0.31 -2.19 12.43
N SER A 131 0.97 -1.87 12.43
CA SER A 131 1.82 -1.80 13.63
C SER A 131 2.37 -0.39 13.84
N SER A 132 1.51 0.61 13.69
CA SER A 132 1.83 2.02 13.92
C SER A 132 2.28 2.33 15.38
N ALA A 133 2.29 1.33 16.26
CA ALA A 133 2.83 1.41 17.61
C ALA A 133 4.24 0.81 17.75
N SER A 134 4.80 0.19 16.71
CA SER A 134 6.15 -0.40 16.74
C SER A 134 7.04 0.26 15.69
N PRO A 135 8.24 0.73 16.08
CA PRO A 135 9.23 1.28 15.15
C PRO A 135 9.93 0.19 14.31
N GLU A 136 9.38 -1.01 14.26
CA GLU A 136 9.99 -2.14 13.55
C GLU A 136 9.87 -1.97 12.03
N PRO A 137 10.94 -2.31 11.27
CA PRO A 137 10.91 -2.29 9.82
C PRO A 137 9.93 -3.34 9.29
N SER A 138 9.47 -3.16 8.05
CA SER A 138 8.56 -4.10 7.42
C SER A 138 9.16 -5.50 7.32
N HIS A 139 8.52 -6.47 7.99
CA HIS A 139 8.91 -7.89 7.89
C HIS A 139 8.88 -8.41 6.44
N VAL A 140 8.05 -7.82 5.57
CA VAL A 140 8.01 -8.15 4.14
C VAL A 140 9.30 -7.70 3.45
N LEU A 141 9.76 -6.48 3.70
CA LEU A 141 11.00 -5.97 3.10
C LEU A 141 12.21 -6.75 3.61
N LEU A 142 12.25 -7.09 4.91
CA LEU A 142 13.29 -7.94 5.47
C LEU A 142 13.30 -9.34 4.84
N ALA A 143 12.12 -9.95 4.66
CA ALA A 143 11.98 -11.25 3.99
C ALA A 143 12.38 -11.20 2.50
N MET A 144 12.33 -10.02 1.87
CA MET A 144 12.84 -9.78 0.52
C MET A 144 14.37 -9.55 0.49
N GLY A 145 15.06 -9.63 1.63
CA GLY A 145 16.50 -9.47 1.74
C GLY A 145 16.99 -8.03 1.80
N LEU A 146 16.13 -7.08 2.17
CA LEU A 146 16.58 -5.71 2.46
C LEU A 146 17.17 -5.65 3.86
N ASP A 147 18.26 -4.90 3.99
CA ASP A 147 18.81 -4.54 5.30
C ASP A 147 17.81 -3.70 6.11
N GLU A 148 17.94 -3.75 7.43
CA GLU A 148 17.01 -3.11 8.34
C GLU A 148 16.92 -1.58 8.11
N ASP A 149 18.05 -0.93 7.92
CA ASP A 149 18.10 0.52 7.68
C ASP A 149 17.44 0.91 6.35
N VAL A 150 17.66 0.11 5.30
CA VAL A 150 17.02 0.30 3.99
C VAL A 150 15.51 0.07 4.09
N ALA A 151 15.09 -0.94 4.86
CA ALA A 151 13.68 -1.21 5.08
C ALA A 151 12.98 -0.11 5.89
N ARG A 152 13.67 0.51 6.87
CA ARG A 152 13.19 1.68 7.62
C ARG A 152 13.07 2.91 6.74
N ALA A 153 14.04 3.13 5.84
CA ALA A 153 14.05 4.24 4.89
C ALA A 153 13.12 4.01 3.67
N SER A 154 12.13 3.12 3.79
CA SER A 154 11.24 2.76 2.70
C SER A 154 9.85 3.33 2.90
N LEU A 155 9.28 3.90 1.83
CA LEU A 155 7.89 4.36 1.78
C LEU A 155 7.10 3.64 0.70
N ARG A 156 5.86 3.33 1.03
CA ARG A 156 4.89 2.78 0.08
C ARG A 156 3.88 3.85 -0.33
N PHE A 157 3.83 4.10 -1.61
CA PHE A 157 2.81 4.91 -2.28
C PHE A 157 1.72 3.98 -2.79
N GLY A 158 0.48 4.29 -2.44
CA GLY A 158 -0.70 3.55 -2.88
C GLY A 158 -1.56 4.41 -3.78
N LEU A 159 -1.64 4.05 -5.07
CA LEU A 159 -2.48 4.72 -6.04
C LEU A 159 -3.81 3.97 -6.18
N GLY A 160 -4.89 4.70 -6.43
CA GLY A 160 -6.21 4.12 -6.53
C GLY A 160 -7.10 4.80 -7.56
N ARG A 161 -8.37 4.41 -7.57
CA ARG A 161 -9.39 4.85 -8.52
C ARG A 161 -9.49 6.37 -8.65
N PHE A 162 -9.38 7.08 -7.55
CA PHE A 162 -9.59 8.53 -7.50
C PHE A 162 -8.29 9.34 -7.58
N THR A 163 -7.14 8.69 -7.71
CA THR A 163 -5.86 9.37 -7.91
C THR A 163 -5.86 10.11 -9.24
N THR A 164 -5.44 11.38 -9.23
CA THR A 164 -5.37 12.24 -10.41
C THR A 164 -3.91 12.49 -10.85
N ALA A 165 -3.73 13.00 -12.07
CA ALA A 165 -2.41 13.34 -12.59
C ALA A 165 -1.76 14.48 -11.79
N GLU A 166 -2.56 15.46 -11.37
CA GLU A 166 -2.13 16.60 -10.56
C GLU A 166 -1.62 16.16 -9.19
N GLU A 167 -2.30 15.18 -8.56
CA GLU A 167 -1.85 14.58 -7.30
C GLU A 167 -0.51 13.84 -7.45
N ILE A 168 -0.29 13.19 -8.60
CA ILE A 168 0.99 12.54 -8.91
C ILE A 168 2.11 13.57 -9.04
N ASP A 169 1.88 14.66 -9.78
CA ASP A 169 2.86 15.73 -9.94
C ASP A 169 3.18 16.41 -8.61
N PHE A 170 2.15 16.68 -7.81
CA PHE A 170 2.32 17.21 -6.47
C PHE A 170 3.15 16.28 -5.58
N ALA A 171 2.87 14.97 -5.60
CA ALA A 171 3.61 13.98 -4.83
C ALA A 171 5.10 13.91 -5.24
N ILE A 172 5.41 14.01 -6.53
CA ILE A 172 6.80 14.05 -7.03
C ILE A 172 7.55 15.25 -6.42
N GLU A 173 6.97 16.43 -6.49
CA GLU A 173 7.59 17.64 -5.95
C GLU A 173 7.73 17.60 -4.42
N ALA A 174 6.71 17.13 -3.72
CA ALA A 174 6.71 16.98 -2.26
C ALA A 174 7.81 16.03 -1.78
N VAL A 175 7.96 14.86 -2.44
CA VAL A 175 9.02 13.89 -2.13
C VAL A 175 10.39 14.50 -2.38
N ALA A 176 10.62 15.14 -3.53
CA ALA A 176 11.89 15.73 -3.88
C ALA A 176 12.30 16.81 -2.88
N ALA A 177 11.38 17.71 -2.54
CA ALA A 177 11.63 18.77 -1.56
C ALA A 177 11.92 18.22 -0.15
N ALA A 178 11.17 17.20 0.29
CA ALA A 178 11.35 16.58 1.60
C ALA A 178 12.71 15.88 1.71
N VAL A 179 13.08 15.06 0.73
CA VAL A 179 14.37 14.35 0.70
C VAL A 179 15.53 15.34 0.65
N ALA A 180 15.49 16.35 -0.22
CA ALA A 180 16.54 17.36 -0.31
C ALA A 180 16.73 18.10 1.03
N ARG A 181 15.65 18.41 1.74
CA ARG A 181 15.70 19.06 3.05
C ARG A 181 16.32 18.17 4.13
N LEU A 182 15.99 16.87 4.14
CA LEU A 182 16.48 15.92 5.14
C LEU A 182 17.96 15.59 4.91
N ARG A 183 18.37 15.36 3.66
CA ARG A 183 19.77 15.10 3.31
C ARG A 183 20.70 16.25 3.65
N LYS A 184 20.26 17.50 3.49
CA LYS A 184 21.03 18.68 3.94
C LYS A 184 21.35 18.69 5.44
N LYS A 185 20.58 17.95 6.23
CA LYS A 185 20.78 17.81 7.69
C LYS A 185 21.53 16.53 8.07
N SER A 186 21.74 15.63 7.14
CA SER A 186 22.41 14.35 7.36
C SER A 186 23.93 14.49 7.17
N VAL A 187 24.68 14.14 8.19
CA VAL A 187 26.16 14.13 8.13
C VAL A 187 26.67 13.10 7.11
N ALA A 188 25.96 11.99 6.93
CA ALA A 188 26.34 10.91 6.00
C ALA A 188 26.27 11.37 4.54
N TRP A 189 25.34 12.25 4.17
CA TRP A 189 25.19 12.76 2.80
C TRP A 189 26.30 13.75 2.41
N THR A 190 26.69 14.61 3.34
CA THR A 190 27.74 15.63 3.10
C THR A 190 29.12 15.04 2.84
N THR A 191 29.38 13.77 3.21
CA THR A 191 30.66 13.09 2.95
C THR A 191 30.74 12.45 1.55
N GLN A 192 29.64 12.31 0.82
CA GLN A 192 29.62 11.73 -0.53
C GLN A 192 29.80 12.79 -1.65
N ASP A 193 29.40 14.02 -1.42
CA ASP A 193 29.54 15.12 -2.39
C ASP A 193 30.96 15.74 -2.41
N GLY A 194 31.89 15.25 -1.60
CA GLY A 194 33.26 15.74 -1.45
C GLY A 194 34.37 14.82 -2.00
N ALA A 195 34.00 13.79 -2.79
CA ALA A 195 34.97 12.83 -3.36
C ALA A 195 34.94 12.84 -4.89
#